data_61931558f6e9f7cc1180d4dbbd19326b
#
_entry.id   61931558f6e9f7cc1180d4dbbd19326b
#
_cell.length_a   1.000
_cell.length_b   1.000
_cell.length_c   1.000
_cell.angle_alpha   90.00
_cell.angle_beta   90.00
_cell.angle_gamma   90.00
#
_symmetry.space_group_name_H-M   'P 1'
#
loop_
_entity.id
_entity.type
_entity.pdbx_description
1 polymer ?
#
loop_
_entity_poly.entity_id
_entity_poly.type
_entity_poly.pdbx_seq_one_letter_code
_entity_poly.pdbx_strand_id
1 'polypeptide(L)'
;MSKRTILWNCLLWMMAISSAAQTIYDVTSFGAKGDGKTDDAQAIQRAIDQCSAEGGGRVLFPRNHTFISGPVELKSNVEFHLEATATWKANPDEQIYTLSAFGENRGEGMMWLYADNAENISITGKGTIHGNGIAFMGAELSDSYELKPLADPSFDPRPHVLTLKGVKNLTIRDVTIREGAYWTVHLIGCDEAVIDGINLLNNLKIRNGDGIDIDHSKNVRIANCHITSGDDCICLKNRREFEQYGSCHDIVVTNCTMSSRSCAIKIGSENMDSIYNVVFDNCIITKSNRGLGIQNRDEGTVTDVVFSNIQLDCQLWSDVWWGKAEPIYVTSYPRANGNHKDANWRFPKGQIEGKCGEVSRIRFTNIFANSENGCFIGGDVEGKVDKISFDNVRVRLVGPRVDKYVFDKRPCKDDGFIVVSAKELESANFPIVTENADFTQD
;
A
#
# COMPACT_ATOMS: atom_id res chain seq x y z
N MET A 1 -0.10 -23.39 -81.90
CA MET A 1 -0.76 -22.65 -80.84
C MET A 1 0.00 -22.95 -79.49
N SER A 2 0.78 -21.99 -79.07
CA SER A 2 1.69 -22.13 -77.93
C SER A 2 0.96 -21.87 -76.58
N LYS A 3 1.06 -22.81 -75.63
CA LYS A 3 0.60 -22.63 -74.29
C LYS A 3 1.74 -21.99 -73.48
N ARG A 4 1.58 -20.69 -73.15
CA ARG A 4 2.48 -20.01 -72.16
C ARG A 4 2.08 -20.42 -70.77
N THR A 5 2.98 -21.13 -70.09
CA THR A 5 2.89 -21.46 -68.67
C THR A 5 3.42 -20.24 -67.85
N ILE A 6 2.55 -19.63 -67.07
CA ILE A 6 2.94 -18.55 -66.15
C ILE A 6 3.38 -19.21 -64.85
N LEU A 7 4.68 -19.15 -64.56
CA LEU A 7 5.24 -19.49 -63.24
C LEU A 7 4.97 -18.33 -62.29
N TRP A 8 4.16 -18.55 -61.29
CA TRP A 8 4.04 -17.67 -60.12
C TRP A 8 5.13 -18.01 -59.13
N ASN A 9 6.13 -17.13 -59.00
CA ASN A 9 7.09 -17.16 -57.88
C ASN A 9 6.41 -16.61 -56.64
N CYS A 10 5.92 -17.49 -55.75
CA CYS A 10 5.59 -17.16 -54.40
C CYS A 10 6.91 -17.05 -53.59
N LEU A 11 7.44 -15.83 -53.44
CA LEU A 11 8.43 -15.55 -52.42
C LEU A 11 7.73 -15.62 -51.07
N LEU A 12 7.87 -16.75 -50.37
CA LEU A 12 7.60 -16.85 -48.95
C LEU A 12 8.65 -16.04 -48.23
N TRP A 13 8.30 -14.84 -47.77
CA TRP A 13 9.01 -14.18 -46.70
C TRP A 13 8.73 -14.97 -45.40
N MET A 14 9.62 -15.90 -45.03
CA MET A 14 9.71 -16.38 -43.66
C MET A 14 10.25 -15.22 -42.82
N MET A 15 9.37 -14.46 -42.18
CA MET A 15 9.74 -13.71 -41.01
C MET A 15 10.13 -14.75 -39.97
N ALA A 16 11.41 -15.01 -39.85
CA ALA A 16 11.95 -15.67 -38.66
C ALA A 16 11.65 -14.72 -37.50
N ILE A 17 10.57 -14.99 -36.77
CA ILE A 17 10.39 -14.44 -35.41
C ILE A 17 11.53 -15.10 -34.63
N SER A 18 12.68 -14.46 -34.62
CA SER A 18 13.73 -14.75 -33.68
C SER A 18 13.16 -14.47 -32.31
N SER A 19 12.65 -15.50 -31.63
CA SER A 19 12.48 -15.47 -30.19
C SER A 19 13.91 -15.33 -29.63
N ALA A 20 14.39 -14.12 -29.53
CA ALA A 20 15.65 -13.88 -28.82
C ALA A 20 15.43 -14.41 -27.40
N ALA A 21 16.19 -15.41 -27.00
CA ALA A 21 16.19 -15.89 -25.64
C ALA A 21 16.52 -14.70 -24.73
N GLN A 22 15.68 -14.48 -23.71
CA GLN A 22 15.92 -13.40 -22.77
C GLN A 22 17.31 -13.55 -22.15
N THR A 23 18.14 -12.51 -22.23
CA THR A 23 19.47 -12.53 -21.63
C THR A 23 19.37 -12.61 -20.10
N ILE A 24 20.15 -13.48 -19.50
CA ILE A 24 20.14 -13.72 -18.05
C ILE A 24 21.45 -13.21 -17.45
N TYR A 25 21.32 -12.37 -16.44
CA TYR A 25 22.39 -11.78 -15.63
C TYR A 25 22.32 -12.36 -14.22
N ASP A 26 22.97 -13.51 -13.99
CA ASP A 26 23.03 -14.15 -12.69
C ASP A 26 23.89 -13.34 -11.74
N VAL A 27 23.34 -12.85 -10.63
CA VAL A 27 24.04 -11.95 -9.68
C VAL A 27 25.31 -12.59 -9.12
N THR A 28 25.40 -13.93 -9.03
CA THR A 28 26.60 -14.62 -8.57
C THR A 28 27.75 -14.50 -9.56
N SER A 29 27.44 -14.40 -10.87
CA SER A 29 28.44 -14.14 -11.91
C SER A 29 29.04 -12.73 -11.82
N PHE A 30 28.38 -11.81 -11.13
CA PHE A 30 28.86 -10.47 -10.84
C PHE A 30 29.55 -10.36 -9.47
N GLY A 31 29.68 -11.48 -8.77
CA GLY A 31 30.41 -11.57 -7.51
C GLY A 31 29.55 -11.56 -6.24
N ALA A 32 28.21 -11.56 -6.37
CA ALA A 32 27.33 -11.75 -5.22
C ALA A 32 27.57 -13.10 -4.57
N LYS A 33 27.67 -13.12 -3.25
CA LYS A 33 27.96 -14.36 -2.49
C LYS A 33 26.70 -15.13 -2.14
N GLY A 34 25.63 -14.43 -1.81
CA GLY A 34 24.38 -15.05 -1.37
C GLY A 34 24.53 -15.93 -0.14
N ASP A 35 25.50 -15.64 0.73
CA ASP A 35 25.86 -16.43 1.91
C ASP A 35 25.10 -16.00 3.18
N GLY A 36 24.22 -15.01 3.09
CA GLY A 36 23.47 -14.46 4.20
C GLY A 36 24.28 -13.60 5.18
N LYS A 37 25.48 -13.17 4.80
CA LYS A 37 26.39 -12.39 5.62
C LYS A 37 27.05 -11.23 4.87
N THR A 38 27.54 -11.50 3.66
CA THR A 38 28.21 -10.50 2.82
C THR A 38 27.18 -9.51 2.28
N ASP A 39 27.53 -8.21 2.26
CA ASP A 39 26.73 -7.21 1.56
C ASP A 39 27.00 -7.35 0.05
N ASP A 40 25.99 -7.80 -0.67
CA ASP A 40 26.04 -8.08 -2.10
C ASP A 40 25.56 -6.88 -2.96
N ALA A 41 25.23 -5.72 -2.36
CA ALA A 41 24.62 -4.58 -3.04
C ALA A 41 25.38 -4.17 -4.31
N GLN A 42 26.71 -4.05 -4.23
CA GLN A 42 27.53 -3.64 -5.38
C GLN A 42 27.53 -4.68 -6.51
N ALA A 43 27.54 -5.97 -6.17
CA ALA A 43 27.51 -7.04 -7.17
C ALA A 43 26.14 -7.09 -7.87
N ILE A 44 25.06 -6.97 -7.10
CA ILE A 44 23.69 -6.90 -7.61
C ILE A 44 23.54 -5.68 -8.51
N GLN A 45 24.03 -4.49 -8.06
CA GLN A 45 23.93 -3.27 -8.85
C GLN A 45 24.65 -3.39 -10.19
N ARG A 46 25.84 -4.00 -10.23
CA ARG A 46 26.56 -4.23 -11.51
C ARG A 46 25.76 -5.12 -12.47
N ALA A 47 25.09 -6.16 -11.97
CA ALA A 47 24.23 -7.00 -12.81
C ALA A 47 23.06 -6.21 -13.39
N ILE A 48 22.43 -5.36 -12.58
CA ILE A 48 21.32 -4.49 -12.99
C ILE A 48 21.79 -3.46 -14.04
N ASP A 49 22.92 -2.80 -13.76
CA ASP A 49 23.47 -1.77 -14.63
C ASP A 49 23.81 -2.32 -16.00
N GLN A 50 24.45 -3.49 -16.06
CA GLN A 50 24.79 -4.13 -17.33
C GLN A 50 23.52 -4.58 -18.06
N CYS A 51 22.58 -5.23 -17.37
CA CYS A 51 21.31 -5.68 -17.94
C CYS A 51 20.58 -4.50 -18.59
N SER A 52 20.41 -3.40 -17.87
CA SER A 52 19.71 -2.21 -18.39
C SER A 52 20.46 -1.55 -19.54
N ALA A 53 21.79 -1.43 -19.46
CA ALA A 53 22.62 -0.83 -20.49
C ALA A 53 22.64 -1.65 -21.81
N GLU A 54 22.46 -2.95 -21.73
CA GLU A 54 22.37 -3.85 -22.90
C GLU A 54 20.92 -3.96 -23.47
N GLY A 55 20.01 -3.12 -23.00
CA GLY A 55 18.65 -3.03 -23.52
C GLY A 55 17.62 -3.85 -22.75
N GLY A 56 18.02 -4.46 -21.62
CA GLY A 56 17.13 -5.20 -20.74
C GLY A 56 17.38 -6.71 -20.75
N GLY A 57 16.68 -7.39 -19.85
CA GLY A 57 16.83 -8.83 -19.66
C GLY A 57 16.38 -9.25 -18.27
N ARG A 58 16.89 -10.39 -17.82
CA ARG A 58 16.57 -10.94 -16.50
C ARG A 58 17.79 -10.89 -15.58
N VAL A 59 17.70 -10.16 -14.49
CA VAL A 59 18.62 -10.28 -13.34
C VAL A 59 18.13 -11.41 -12.46
N LEU A 60 18.91 -12.48 -12.38
CA LEU A 60 18.56 -13.74 -11.72
C LEU A 60 19.19 -13.83 -10.33
N PHE A 61 18.33 -14.06 -9.33
CA PHE A 61 18.71 -14.47 -7.97
C PHE A 61 18.52 -15.99 -7.85
N PRO A 62 19.59 -16.79 -7.94
CA PRO A 62 19.48 -18.24 -7.97
C PRO A 62 19.06 -18.83 -6.62
N ARG A 63 18.43 -20.02 -6.67
CA ARG A 63 17.91 -20.75 -5.51
C ARG A 63 18.97 -21.04 -4.46
N ASN A 64 18.52 -21.25 -3.22
CA ASN A 64 19.34 -21.64 -2.07
C ASN A 64 20.41 -20.60 -1.66
N HIS A 65 20.19 -19.32 -2.03
CA HIS A 65 21.04 -18.23 -1.63
C HIS A 65 20.25 -17.19 -0.82
N THR A 66 20.93 -16.53 0.09
CA THR A 66 20.43 -15.35 0.79
C THR A 66 21.35 -14.16 0.50
N PHE A 67 20.91 -13.29 -0.37
CA PHE A 67 21.65 -12.06 -0.74
C PHE A 67 21.28 -10.94 0.21
N ILE A 68 22.23 -10.46 1.00
CA ILE A 68 22.04 -9.27 1.83
C ILE A 68 22.48 -8.05 1.02
N SER A 69 21.68 -6.99 1.04
CA SER A 69 22.10 -5.74 0.41
C SER A 69 21.64 -4.50 1.16
N GLY A 70 22.46 -3.46 1.11
CA GLY A 70 22.03 -2.09 1.32
C GLY A 70 21.15 -1.58 0.16
N PRO A 71 21.00 -0.25 0.00
CA PRO A 71 20.21 0.36 -1.05
C PRO A 71 20.64 -0.09 -2.45
N VAL A 72 19.65 -0.42 -3.31
CA VAL A 72 19.86 -0.83 -4.71
C VAL A 72 18.86 -0.11 -5.61
N GLU A 73 19.37 0.48 -6.69
CA GLU A 73 18.55 1.12 -7.73
C GLU A 73 18.07 0.10 -8.77
N LEU A 74 16.76 0.02 -8.95
CA LEU A 74 16.13 -0.77 -10.00
C LEU A 74 16.02 0.06 -11.27
N LYS A 75 16.39 -0.53 -12.42
CA LYS A 75 16.47 0.20 -13.69
C LYS A 75 15.48 -0.30 -14.73
N SER A 76 15.27 0.51 -15.75
CA SER A 76 14.34 0.24 -16.85
C SER A 76 14.70 -1.03 -17.61
N ASN A 77 13.64 -1.70 -18.12
CA ASN A 77 13.71 -2.88 -18.95
C ASN A 77 14.30 -4.13 -18.28
N VAL A 78 14.27 -4.19 -16.93
CA VAL A 78 14.82 -5.28 -16.15
C VAL A 78 13.72 -6.11 -15.48
N GLU A 79 13.81 -7.42 -15.67
CA GLU A 79 13.09 -8.39 -14.85
C GLU A 79 13.99 -8.88 -13.72
N PHE A 80 13.60 -8.62 -12.48
CA PHE A 80 14.23 -9.15 -11.26
C PHE A 80 13.57 -10.48 -10.94
N HIS A 81 14.23 -11.58 -11.19
CA HIS A 81 13.68 -12.92 -10.99
C HIS A 81 14.31 -13.62 -9.79
N LEU A 82 13.51 -13.87 -8.77
CA LEU A 82 13.92 -14.60 -7.58
C LEU A 82 13.46 -16.05 -7.71
N GLU A 83 14.38 -17.00 -7.91
CA GLU A 83 14.02 -18.42 -7.91
C GLU A 83 13.46 -18.87 -6.56
N ALA A 84 12.68 -19.95 -6.56
CA ALA A 84 12.19 -20.56 -5.32
C ALA A 84 13.37 -20.82 -4.36
N THR A 85 13.20 -20.48 -3.08
CA THR A 85 14.23 -20.53 -2.02
C THR A 85 15.32 -19.45 -2.09
N ALA A 86 15.37 -18.61 -3.12
CA ALA A 86 16.21 -17.41 -3.10
C ALA A 86 15.62 -16.37 -2.13
N THR A 87 16.47 -15.71 -1.38
CA THR A 87 16.08 -14.57 -0.52
C THR A 87 16.94 -13.37 -0.82
N TRP A 88 16.30 -12.23 -1.13
CA TRP A 88 16.94 -10.92 -1.15
C TRP A 88 16.57 -10.18 0.12
N LYS A 89 17.55 -9.88 0.98
CA LYS A 89 17.33 -9.41 2.35
C LYS A 89 17.97 -8.07 2.61
N ALA A 90 17.25 -7.15 3.25
CA ALA A 90 17.77 -5.85 3.64
C ALA A 90 18.91 -5.98 4.68
N ASN A 91 19.98 -5.24 4.45
CA ASN A 91 21.10 -5.12 5.40
C ASN A 91 20.60 -4.40 6.66
N PRO A 92 20.86 -4.93 7.87
CA PRO A 92 20.39 -4.32 9.11
C PRO A 92 21.14 -3.06 9.56
N ASP A 93 22.21 -2.69 8.88
CA ASP A 93 22.96 -1.47 9.20
C ASP A 93 22.16 -0.22 8.79
N GLU A 94 21.57 0.44 9.77
CA GLU A 94 20.71 1.61 9.55
C GLU A 94 21.46 2.82 8.97
N GLN A 95 22.80 2.89 9.13
CA GLN A 95 23.60 4.04 8.68
C GLN A 95 23.78 4.10 7.16
N ILE A 96 23.55 2.99 6.46
CA ILE A 96 23.71 2.95 5.00
C ILE A 96 22.48 3.47 4.24
N TYR A 97 21.34 3.64 4.93
CA TYR A 97 20.12 4.15 4.32
C TYR A 97 20.10 5.68 4.40
N THR A 98 20.52 6.33 3.34
CA THR A 98 20.70 7.80 3.29
C THR A 98 19.75 8.52 2.35
N LEU A 99 18.99 7.78 1.54
CA LEU A 99 18.01 8.31 0.59
C LEU A 99 16.62 8.13 1.14
N SER A 100 15.86 9.22 1.30
CA SER A 100 14.47 9.19 1.73
C SER A 100 13.52 9.19 0.53
N ALA A 101 12.44 8.41 0.62
CA ALA A 101 11.30 8.49 -0.27
C ALA A 101 10.51 9.81 -0.09
N PHE A 102 10.56 10.38 1.10
CA PHE A 102 9.79 11.56 1.47
C PHE A 102 10.63 12.83 1.31
N GLY A 103 10.38 13.59 0.29
CA GLY A 103 11.08 14.81 -0.11
C GLY A 103 11.73 15.63 1.00
N GLU A 104 10.95 16.49 1.70
CA GLU A 104 11.46 17.33 2.78
C GLU A 104 11.47 16.64 4.16
N ASN A 105 10.88 15.47 4.27
CA ASN A 105 10.86 14.70 5.52
C ASN A 105 12.19 13.97 5.73
N ARG A 106 13.21 14.74 5.97
CA ARG A 106 14.53 14.19 6.27
C ARG A 106 14.47 13.45 7.59
N GLY A 107 14.95 12.21 7.60
CA GLY A 107 15.08 11.41 8.80
C GLY A 107 14.04 10.29 8.94
N GLU A 108 13.18 10.08 7.96
CA GLU A 108 12.27 8.92 7.90
C GLU A 108 12.03 8.47 6.47
N GLY A 109 11.41 7.29 6.32
CA GLY A 109 11.02 6.77 5.01
C GLY A 109 12.22 6.51 4.10
N MET A 110 13.29 5.94 4.62
CA MET A 110 14.48 5.61 3.84
C MET A 110 14.15 4.58 2.77
N MET A 111 14.98 4.45 1.74
CA MET A 111 14.73 3.54 0.63
C MET A 111 15.75 2.40 0.63
N TRP A 112 15.26 1.18 0.43
CA TRP A 112 16.11 0.02 0.17
C TRP A 112 16.15 -0.31 -1.32
N LEU A 113 15.10 -0.88 -1.88
CA LEU A 113 14.99 -1.12 -3.32
C LEU A 113 14.18 0.01 -3.94
N TYR A 114 14.75 0.73 -4.87
CA TYR A 114 14.07 1.92 -5.40
C TYR A 114 14.26 2.09 -6.90
N ALA A 115 13.29 2.71 -7.53
CA ALA A 115 13.37 3.19 -8.91
C ALA A 115 12.88 4.63 -8.99
N ASP A 116 13.49 5.44 -9.85
CA ASP A 116 13.07 6.81 -10.13
C ASP A 116 12.96 7.01 -11.65
N ASN A 117 11.75 7.35 -12.14
CA ASN A 117 11.45 7.60 -13.55
C ASN A 117 11.92 6.47 -14.50
N ALA A 118 11.68 5.22 -14.10
CA ALA A 118 12.00 4.03 -14.88
C ALA A 118 10.78 3.46 -15.60
N GLU A 119 10.99 2.53 -16.52
CA GLU A 119 9.93 1.85 -17.25
C GLU A 119 10.20 0.36 -17.44
N ASN A 120 9.12 -0.42 -17.64
CA ASN A 120 9.20 -1.86 -17.91
C ASN A 120 9.97 -2.62 -16.83
N ILE A 121 9.62 -2.40 -15.56
CA ILE A 121 10.18 -3.14 -14.42
C ILE A 121 9.29 -4.33 -14.11
N SER A 122 9.89 -5.50 -13.95
CA SER A 122 9.19 -6.69 -13.46
C SER A 122 9.92 -7.31 -12.28
N ILE A 123 9.18 -7.69 -11.22
CA ILE A 123 9.68 -8.44 -10.08
C ILE A 123 8.89 -9.74 -10.03
N THR A 124 9.56 -10.88 -10.25
CA THR A 124 8.89 -12.17 -10.49
C THR A 124 9.56 -13.31 -9.75
N GLY A 125 8.92 -14.49 -9.78
CA GLY A 125 9.47 -15.73 -9.23
C GLY A 125 8.76 -16.17 -7.96
N LYS A 126 9.31 -17.22 -7.32
CA LYS A 126 8.77 -17.80 -6.07
C LYS A 126 9.71 -17.59 -4.88
N GLY A 127 10.71 -16.69 -5.03
CA GLY A 127 11.62 -16.33 -3.95
C GLY A 127 11.05 -15.26 -3.02
N THR A 128 11.89 -14.79 -2.12
CA THR A 128 11.49 -13.88 -1.04
C THR A 128 12.30 -12.57 -1.09
N ILE A 129 11.60 -11.45 -1.02
CA ILE A 129 12.15 -10.14 -0.67
C ILE A 129 11.87 -9.92 0.82
N HIS A 130 12.92 -9.77 1.63
CA HIS A 130 12.83 -9.75 3.08
C HIS A 130 13.34 -8.42 3.64
N GLY A 131 12.43 -7.56 4.09
CA GLY A 131 12.77 -6.22 4.61
C GLY A 131 13.53 -6.19 5.92
N ASN A 132 13.70 -7.35 6.60
CA ASN A 132 14.47 -7.49 7.85
C ASN A 132 14.00 -6.57 8.98
N GLY A 133 12.72 -6.21 9.00
CA GLY A 133 12.16 -5.16 9.85
C GLY A 133 12.46 -5.29 11.34
N ILE A 134 12.48 -6.51 11.87
CA ILE A 134 12.79 -6.76 13.29
C ILE A 134 14.19 -6.28 13.67
N ALA A 135 15.15 -6.30 12.73
CA ALA A 135 16.51 -5.85 13.01
C ALA A 135 16.60 -4.33 13.33
N PHE A 136 15.59 -3.56 12.94
CA PHE A 136 15.47 -2.13 13.20
C PHE A 136 14.65 -1.82 14.47
N MET A 137 14.20 -2.86 15.20
CA MET A 137 13.29 -2.72 16.32
C MET A 137 13.93 -3.11 17.65
N GLY A 138 13.52 -2.37 18.70
CA GLY A 138 13.87 -2.65 20.08
C GLY A 138 12.73 -3.29 20.87
N ALA A 139 12.61 -2.93 22.14
CA ALA A 139 11.61 -3.48 23.04
C ALA A 139 10.18 -3.13 22.64
N GLU A 140 9.25 -3.99 23.04
CA GLU A 140 7.82 -3.75 22.90
C GLU A 140 7.37 -2.60 23.82
N LEU A 141 6.51 -1.73 23.30
CA LEU A 141 5.86 -0.68 24.09
C LEU A 141 4.75 -1.27 24.94
N SER A 142 4.64 -0.80 26.18
CA SER A 142 3.70 -1.35 27.16
C SER A 142 2.22 -1.01 26.88
N ASP A 143 1.98 0.05 26.11
CA ASP A 143 0.66 0.62 25.90
C ASP A 143 0.05 0.34 24.52
N SER A 144 0.86 0.01 23.54
CA SER A 144 0.40 -0.13 22.15
C SER A 144 0.69 -1.47 21.50
N TYR A 145 1.42 -2.37 22.14
CA TYR A 145 1.94 -3.64 21.58
C TYR A 145 2.95 -3.47 20.44
N GLU A 146 3.28 -2.27 20.08
CA GLU A 146 4.24 -1.99 19.03
C GLU A 146 5.67 -2.20 19.54
N LEU A 147 6.55 -2.49 18.60
CA LEU A 147 7.98 -2.45 18.86
C LEU A 147 8.48 -1.01 18.72
N LYS A 148 9.32 -0.60 19.65
CA LYS A 148 9.98 0.71 19.59
C LYS A 148 11.07 0.66 18.51
N PRO A 149 11.16 1.64 17.59
CA PRO A 149 12.31 1.77 16.71
C PRO A 149 13.61 1.90 17.52
N LEU A 150 14.71 1.33 17.02
CA LEU A 150 16.03 1.42 17.68
C LEU A 150 16.59 2.83 17.64
N ALA A 151 16.34 3.55 16.55
CA ALA A 151 16.89 4.88 16.33
C ALA A 151 16.28 5.96 17.25
N ASP A 152 16.95 7.08 17.33
CA ASP A 152 16.47 8.30 17.96
C ASP A 152 15.12 8.74 17.35
N PRO A 153 14.14 9.17 18.17
CA PRO A 153 12.85 9.65 17.65
C PRO A 153 12.91 10.80 16.64
N SER A 154 14.05 11.52 16.59
CA SER A 154 14.29 12.59 15.61
C SER A 154 14.74 12.09 14.23
N PHE A 155 15.11 10.82 14.14
CA PHE A 155 15.60 10.20 12.93
C PHE A 155 15.12 8.75 12.88
N ASP A 156 14.34 8.40 11.86
CA ASP A 156 13.82 7.06 11.65
C ASP A 156 14.41 6.46 10.35
N PRO A 157 15.53 5.76 10.43
CA PRO A 157 16.24 5.22 9.26
C PRO A 157 15.59 3.97 8.69
N ARG A 158 14.48 3.49 9.25
CA ARG A 158 13.80 2.30 8.77
C ARG A 158 13.47 2.41 7.28
N PRO A 159 13.94 1.49 6.42
CA PRO A 159 13.71 1.61 4.98
C PRO A 159 12.34 1.08 4.56
N HIS A 160 11.75 1.72 3.56
CA HIS A 160 10.78 1.10 2.68
C HIS A 160 11.42 -0.09 1.97
N VAL A 161 10.64 -1.13 1.71
CA VAL A 161 11.17 -2.29 0.98
C VAL A 161 11.30 -1.99 -0.52
N LEU A 162 10.21 -1.47 -1.12
CA LEU A 162 10.17 -1.07 -2.53
C LEU A 162 9.63 0.36 -2.63
N THR A 163 10.40 1.28 -3.17
CA THR A 163 9.96 2.65 -3.49
C THR A 163 10.07 2.85 -5.00
N LEU A 164 8.92 2.96 -5.65
CA LEU A 164 8.80 3.00 -7.10
C LEU A 164 8.20 4.36 -7.50
N LYS A 165 9.04 5.28 -7.94
CA LYS A 165 8.66 6.66 -8.22
C LYS A 165 8.70 6.94 -9.72
N GLY A 166 7.58 7.41 -10.28
CA GLY A 166 7.44 7.72 -11.69
C GLY A 166 7.61 6.50 -12.61
N VAL A 167 7.36 5.29 -12.10
CA VAL A 167 7.56 4.06 -12.88
C VAL A 167 6.37 3.81 -13.81
N LYS A 168 6.67 3.51 -15.08
CA LYS A 168 5.67 3.12 -16.08
C LYS A 168 5.80 1.63 -16.40
N ASN A 169 4.65 0.96 -16.54
CA ASN A 169 4.59 -0.47 -16.87
C ASN A 169 5.35 -1.33 -15.86
N LEU A 170 4.82 -1.36 -14.63
CA LEU A 170 5.33 -2.17 -13.52
C LEU A 170 4.59 -3.50 -13.42
N THR A 171 5.31 -4.58 -13.17
CA THR A 171 4.73 -5.88 -12.80
C THR A 171 5.40 -6.44 -11.56
N ILE A 172 4.63 -6.77 -10.50
CA ILE A 172 5.11 -7.54 -9.34
C ILE A 172 4.26 -8.80 -9.25
N ARG A 173 4.88 -9.98 -9.38
CA ARG A 173 4.11 -11.23 -9.47
C ARG A 173 4.75 -12.39 -8.73
N ASP A 174 3.90 -13.14 -8.01
CA ASP A 174 4.20 -14.44 -7.42
C ASP A 174 5.22 -14.46 -6.27
N VAL A 175 5.97 -13.40 -6.05
CA VAL A 175 6.98 -13.30 -4.99
C VAL A 175 6.35 -13.21 -3.61
N THR A 176 7.13 -13.61 -2.59
CA THR A 176 6.83 -13.29 -1.20
C THR A 176 7.62 -12.04 -0.79
N ILE A 177 6.92 -11.01 -0.28
CA ILE A 177 7.55 -9.84 0.33
C ILE A 177 7.21 -9.87 1.81
N ARG A 178 8.19 -9.76 2.68
CA ARG A 178 7.92 -9.91 4.11
C ARG A 178 8.80 -9.04 4.99
N GLU A 179 8.34 -8.87 6.24
CA GLU A 179 9.09 -8.21 7.31
C GLU A 179 9.60 -6.83 6.89
N GLY A 180 8.73 -6.00 6.29
CA GLY A 180 9.06 -4.60 6.03
C GLY A 180 9.39 -3.86 7.33
N ALA A 181 10.40 -3.00 7.29
CA ALA A 181 10.75 -2.15 8.42
C ALA A 181 9.91 -0.88 8.49
N TYR A 182 9.41 -0.44 7.35
CA TYR A 182 8.54 0.70 7.12
C TYR A 182 7.54 0.33 6.01
N TRP A 183 6.99 1.26 5.21
CA TRP A 183 6.10 0.94 4.10
C TRP A 183 6.73 -0.08 3.15
N THR A 184 5.94 -1.10 2.77
CA THR A 184 6.53 -2.23 2.05
C THR A 184 6.61 -1.98 0.56
N VAL A 185 5.50 -1.62 -0.09
CA VAL A 185 5.48 -1.27 -1.52
C VAL A 185 4.89 0.12 -1.65
N HIS A 186 5.70 1.08 -2.02
CA HIS A 186 5.28 2.47 -2.21
C HIS A 186 5.35 2.83 -3.70
N LEU A 187 4.18 2.96 -4.32
CA LEU A 187 4.00 3.40 -5.70
C LEU A 187 3.77 4.91 -5.70
N ILE A 188 4.71 5.69 -6.24
CA ILE A 188 4.63 7.15 -6.30
C ILE A 188 4.54 7.58 -7.75
N GLY A 189 3.40 8.12 -8.18
CA GLY A 189 3.22 8.58 -9.56
C GLY A 189 3.43 7.50 -10.60
N CYS A 190 3.16 6.23 -10.27
CA CYS A 190 3.27 5.13 -11.20
C CYS A 190 2.10 5.12 -12.19
N ASP A 191 2.35 4.63 -13.39
CA ASP A 191 1.34 4.44 -14.42
C ASP A 191 1.43 3.02 -15.01
N GLU A 192 0.29 2.33 -15.13
CA GLU A 192 0.22 0.93 -15.56
C GLU A 192 0.97 -0.04 -14.64
N ALA A 193 0.52 -0.18 -13.39
CA ALA A 193 1.08 -1.15 -12.45
C ALA A 193 0.17 -2.38 -12.28
N VAL A 194 0.78 -3.56 -12.28
CA VAL A 194 0.12 -4.85 -11.98
C VAL A 194 0.83 -5.52 -10.81
N ILE A 195 0.07 -5.81 -9.75
CA ILE A 195 0.54 -6.60 -8.60
C ILE A 195 -0.38 -7.82 -8.49
N ASP A 196 0.16 -9.01 -8.70
CA ASP A 196 -0.66 -10.21 -8.84
C ASP A 196 -0.04 -11.42 -8.14
N GLY A 197 -0.84 -12.11 -7.31
CA GLY A 197 -0.48 -13.36 -6.68
C GLY A 197 0.67 -13.28 -5.67
N ILE A 198 0.94 -12.13 -5.09
CA ILE A 198 1.99 -11.98 -4.08
C ILE A 198 1.51 -12.34 -2.67
N ASN A 199 2.45 -12.79 -1.83
CA ASN A 199 2.26 -12.84 -0.39
C ASN A 199 3.05 -11.69 0.25
N LEU A 200 2.35 -10.73 0.88
CA LEU A 200 2.96 -9.65 1.63
C LEU A 200 2.70 -9.88 3.12
N LEU A 201 3.77 -10.23 3.86
CA LEU A 201 3.66 -10.77 5.22
C LEU A 201 4.52 -9.94 6.20
N ASN A 202 3.97 -8.84 6.67
CA ASN A 202 4.65 -7.97 7.63
C ASN A 202 4.42 -8.42 9.07
N ASN A 203 5.31 -7.99 9.93
CA ASN A 203 5.15 -8.14 11.36
C ASN A 203 4.10 -7.15 11.88
N LEU A 204 3.08 -7.68 12.55
CA LEU A 204 1.95 -6.89 13.05
C LEU A 204 2.31 -5.91 14.18
N LYS A 205 3.53 -5.94 14.70
CA LYS A 205 4.02 -5.04 15.77
C LYS A 205 4.90 -3.90 15.25
N ILE A 206 5.16 -3.86 13.95
CA ILE A 206 5.96 -2.80 13.35
C ILE A 206 5.02 -1.68 12.86
N ARG A 207 5.15 -0.52 13.51
CA ARG A 207 4.45 0.71 13.12
C ARG A 207 4.84 1.14 11.71
N ASN A 208 3.90 1.69 10.97
CA ASN A 208 4.08 2.07 9.56
C ASN A 208 4.57 0.90 8.69
N GLY A 209 4.21 -0.32 9.08
CA GLY A 209 4.47 -1.51 8.28
C GLY A 209 3.37 -1.73 7.26
N ASP A 210 3.00 -0.67 6.51
CA ASP A 210 1.98 -0.69 5.47
C ASP A 210 2.33 -1.72 4.39
N GLY A 211 1.31 -2.30 3.76
CA GLY A 211 1.49 -3.26 2.70
C GLY A 211 1.79 -2.59 1.35
N ILE A 212 0.77 -2.01 0.73
CA ILE A 212 0.87 -1.37 -0.58
C ILE A 212 0.29 0.04 -0.49
N ASP A 213 1.12 1.04 -0.65
CA ASP A 213 0.74 2.44 -0.72
C ASP A 213 0.73 2.90 -2.17
N ILE A 214 -0.41 3.41 -2.62
CA ILE A 214 -0.65 3.90 -3.97
C ILE A 214 -0.77 5.42 -3.89
N ASP A 215 0.31 6.13 -4.23
CA ASP A 215 0.44 7.56 -4.05
C ASP A 215 0.51 8.25 -5.41
N HIS A 216 -0.43 9.14 -5.72
CA HIS A 216 -0.50 9.84 -7.02
C HIS A 216 -0.39 8.92 -8.26
N SER A 217 -0.77 7.66 -8.12
CA SER A 217 -0.60 6.65 -9.16
C SER A 217 -1.92 6.35 -9.87
N LYS A 218 -1.83 5.84 -11.10
CA LYS A 218 -3.00 5.55 -11.92
C LYS A 218 -2.85 4.25 -12.71
N ASN A 219 -4.00 3.73 -13.22
CA ASN A 219 -4.03 2.47 -13.97
C ASN A 219 -3.42 1.30 -13.18
N VAL A 220 -3.74 1.19 -11.88
CA VAL A 220 -3.19 0.17 -10.97
C VAL A 220 -4.17 -1.00 -10.82
N ARG A 221 -3.68 -2.20 -10.99
CA ARG A 221 -4.43 -3.44 -10.78
C ARG A 221 -3.72 -4.32 -9.75
N ILE A 222 -4.42 -4.66 -8.65
CA ILE A 222 -3.93 -5.55 -7.60
C ILE A 222 -4.88 -6.73 -7.50
N ALA A 223 -4.38 -7.96 -7.65
CA ALA A 223 -5.21 -9.14 -7.64
C ALA A 223 -4.55 -10.36 -6.98
N ASN A 224 -5.38 -11.25 -6.42
CA ASN A 224 -4.96 -12.56 -5.91
C ASN A 224 -3.89 -12.50 -4.82
N CYS A 225 -3.81 -11.40 -4.05
CA CYS A 225 -2.79 -11.18 -3.05
C CYS A 225 -3.24 -11.62 -1.66
N HIS A 226 -2.29 -12.07 -0.85
CA HIS A 226 -2.48 -12.26 0.58
C HIS A 226 -1.61 -11.25 1.34
N ILE A 227 -2.24 -10.37 2.15
CA ILE A 227 -1.56 -9.24 2.78
C ILE A 227 -1.81 -9.23 4.28
N THR A 228 -0.76 -9.26 5.07
CA THR A 228 -0.80 -8.95 6.51
C THR A 228 0.08 -7.76 6.82
N SER A 229 -0.42 -6.82 7.62
CA SER A 229 0.23 -5.53 7.82
C SER A 229 0.14 -5.04 9.27
N GLY A 230 1.21 -4.44 9.74
CA GLY A 230 1.23 -3.75 11.04
C GLY A 230 0.51 -2.41 11.01
N ASP A 231 0.34 -1.83 9.82
CA ASP A 231 -0.47 -0.65 9.54
C ASP A 231 -1.47 -0.97 8.42
N ASP A 232 -1.71 -0.12 7.44
CA ASP A 232 -2.71 -0.35 6.39
C ASP A 232 -2.26 -1.45 5.41
N CYS A 233 -3.17 -2.34 4.95
CA CYS A 233 -2.79 -3.35 3.96
C CYS A 233 -2.69 -2.77 2.56
N ILE A 234 -3.71 -2.04 2.12
CA ILE A 234 -3.72 -1.30 0.85
C ILE A 234 -4.20 0.11 1.14
N CYS A 235 -3.40 1.10 0.79
CA CYS A 235 -3.68 2.49 1.08
C CYS A 235 -3.50 3.38 -0.15
N LEU A 236 -4.53 4.17 -0.49
CA LEU A 236 -4.47 5.18 -1.54
C LEU A 236 -4.20 6.54 -0.92
N LYS A 237 -3.27 7.28 -1.49
CA LYS A 237 -2.83 8.58 -0.98
C LYS A 237 -2.61 9.57 -2.12
N ASN A 238 -2.56 10.86 -1.78
CA ASN A 238 -2.01 11.93 -2.61
C ASN A 238 -1.19 12.85 -1.70
N ARG A 239 0.07 12.52 -1.50
CA ARG A 239 0.97 13.30 -0.63
C ARG A 239 1.46 14.55 -1.33
N ARG A 240 1.48 15.67 -0.62
CA ARG A 240 1.82 17.00 -1.15
C ARG A 240 3.17 17.08 -1.87
N GLU A 241 4.16 16.38 -1.38
CA GLU A 241 5.50 16.39 -2.01
C GLU A 241 5.54 15.74 -3.39
N PHE A 242 4.48 15.06 -3.81
CA PHE A 242 4.38 14.36 -5.10
C PHE A 242 3.30 14.95 -6.02
N GLU A 243 2.84 16.18 -5.75
CA GLU A 243 1.76 16.85 -6.49
C GLU A 243 1.97 16.88 -8.01
N GLN A 244 3.23 16.85 -8.47
CA GLN A 244 3.55 16.86 -9.89
C GLN A 244 3.03 15.65 -10.67
N TYR A 245 2.66 14.56 -9.98
CA TYR A 245 2.10 13.36 -10.62
C TYR A 245 0.58 13.41 -10.80
N GLY A 246 -0.11 14.38 -10.17
CA GLY A 246 -1.55 14.58 -10.28
C GLY A 246 -2.37 13.57 -9.48
N SER A 247 -3.60 13.37 -9.87
CA SER A 247 -4.59 12.58 -9.13
C SER A 247 -4.27 11.09 -9.10
N CYS A 248 -4.76 10.42 -8.04
CA CYS A 248 -4.75 8.96 -7.91
C CYS A 248 -6.07 8.38 -8.43
N HIS A 249 -6.05 7.59 -9.51
CA HIS A 249 -7.29 7.13 -10.16
C HIS A 249 -7.12 5.86 -11.02
N ASP A 250 -8.26 5.30 -11.47
CA ASP A 250 -8.32 4.08 -12.29
C ASP A 250 -7.65 2.89 -11.60
N ILE A 251 -8.14 2.57 -10.39
CA ILE A 251 -7.55 1.55 -9.53
C ILE A 251 -8.55 0.43 -9.28
N VAL A 252 -8.10 -0.80 -9.49
CA VAL A 252 -8.87 -2.01 -9.20
C VAL A 252 -8.10 -2.92 -8.26
N VAL A 253 -8.75 -3.32 -7.16
CA VAL A 253 -8.25 -4.33 -6.21
C VAL A 253 -9.27 -5.45 -6.12
N THR A 254 -8.84 -6.70 -6.37
CA THR A 254 -9.77 -7.83 -6.36
C THR A 254 -9.14 -9.14 -5.88
N ASN A 255 -9.96 -10.06 -5.39
CA ASN A 255 -9.55 -11.41 -4.97
C ASN A 255 -8.45 -11.43 -3.91
N CYS A 256 -8.40 -10.45 -3.02
CA CYS A 256 -7.37 -10.35 -2.00
C CYS A 256 -7.86 -10.80 -0.62
N THR A 257 -6.95 -11.36 0.17
CA THR A 257 -7.17 -11.63 1.60
C THR A 257 -6.28 -10.72 2.43
N MET A 258 -6.83 -10.07 3.45
CA MET A 258 -6.13 -9.03 4.21
C MET A 258 -6.33 -9.16 5.70
N SER A 259 -5.32 -8.76 6.48
CA SER A 259 -5.39 -8.59 7.94
C SER A 259 -4.48 -7.44 8.37
N SER A 260 -5.03 -6.47 9.09
CA SER A 260 -4.31 -5.25 9.48
C SER A 260 -4.49 -4.92 10.97
N ARG A 261 -3.46 -4.36 11.57
CA ARG A 261 -3.56 -3.71 12.90
C ARG A 261 -4.17 -2.31 12.82
N SER A 262 -4.23 -1.71 11.65
CA SER A 262 -4.81 -0.39 11.39
C SER A 262 -6.05 -0.53 10.49
N CYS A 263 -5.93 -0.39 9.19
CA CYS A 263 -7.04 -0.48 8.28
C CYS A 263 -6.71 -1.42 7.11
N ALA A 264 -7.58 -2.40 6.82
CA ALA A 264 -7.28 -3.34 5.75
C ALA A 264 -7.26 -2.64 4.37
N ILE A 265 -8.27 -1.82 4.09
CA ILE A 265 -8.33 -0.98 2.89
C ILE A 265 -8.56 0.45 3.33
N LYS A 266 -7.67 1.35 2.94
CA LYS A 266 -7.73 2.75 3.33
C LYS A 266 -7.56 3.71 2.15
N ILE A 267 -8.26 4.81 2.20
CA ILE A 267 -8.05 5.98 1.35
C ILE A 267 -7.71 7.16 2.26
N GLY A 268 -6.56 7.77 2.04
CA GLY A 268 -6.01 8.82 2.90
C GLY A 268 -4.95 8.26 3.89
N SER A 269 -4.61 8.95 4.94
CA SER A 269 -5.14 10.28 5.39
C SER A 269 -4.60 11.46 4.56
N GLU A 270 -3.43 11.32 3.94
CA GLU A 270 -2.86 12.34 3.06
C GLU A 270 -3.60 12.33 1.71
N ASN A 271 -4.30 13.42 1.43
CA ASN A 271 -5.00 13.59 0.17
C ASN A 271 -5.11 15.08 -0.20
N MET A 272 -4.15 15.58 -0.96
CA MET A 272 -4.15 16.97 -1.41
C MET A 272 -4.66 17.15 -2.84
N ASP A 273 -4.95 16.06 -3.55
CA ASP A 273 -5.50 16.04 -4.91
C ASP A 273 -6.76 15.14 -4.96
N SER A 274 -7.22 14.75 -6.12
CA SER A 274 -8.40 13.90 -6.27
C SER A 274 -8.04 12.41 -6.24
N ILE A 275 -8.86 11.60 -5.55
CA ILE A 275 -8.86 10.15 -5.65
C ILE A 275 -10.22 9.72 -6.19
N TYR A 276 -10.25 9.08 -7.36
CA TYR A 276 -11.52 8.72 -8.01
C TYR A 276 -11.40 7.50 -8.92
N ASN A 277 -12.55 6.96 -9.33
CA ASN A 277 -12.65 5.78 -10.19
C ASN A 277 -11.90 4.57 -9.61
N VAL A 278 -12.30 4.17 -8.39
CA VAL A 278 -11.66 3.12 -7.61
C VAL A 278 -12.64 2.00 -7.30
N VAL A 279 -12.23 0.76 -7.49
CA VAL A 279 -13.03 -0.43 -7.18
C VAL A 279 -12.24 -1.38 -6.30
N PHE A 280 -12.83 -1.75 -5.16
CA PHE A 280 -12.41 -2.85 -4.30
C PHE A 280 -13.49 -3.93 -4.36
N ASP A 281 -13.15 -5.13 -4.83
CA ASP A 281 -14.12 -6.17 -5.09
C ASP A 281 -13.63 -7.56 -4.67
N ASN A 282 -14.57 -8.41 -4.22
CA ASN A 282 -14.34 -9.83 -3.95
C ASN A 282 -13.14 -10.08 -3.00
N CYS A 283 -13.15 -9.43 -1.85
CA CYS A 283 -12.07 -9.53 -0.86
C CYS A 283 -12.56 -10.15 0.46
N ILE A 284 -11.63 -10.76 1.20
CA ILE A 284 -11.83 -11.22 2.57
C ILE A 284 -10.88 -10.48 3.50
N ILE A 285 -11.43 -9.85 4.53
CA ILE A 285 -10.69 -9.14 5.57
C ILE A 285 -10.89 -9.88 6.88
N THR A 286 -9.82 -10.25 7.56
CA THR A 286 -9.89 -10.99 8.82
C THR A 286 -9.10 -10.31 9.92
N LYS A 287 -9.68 -10.22 11.10
CA LYS A 287 -9.03 -9.71 12.30
C LYS A 287 -8.35 -8.34 12.08
N SER A 288 -8.98 -7.46 11.34
CA SER A 288 -8.50 -6.09 11.15
C SER A 288 -9.02 -5.17 12.26
N ASN A 289 -8.29 -4.11 12.55
CA ASN A 289 -8.80 -3.08 13.45
C ASN A 289 -9.90 -2.26 12.74
N ARG A 290 -9.63 -1.74 11.54
CA ARG A 290 -10.66 -1.25 10.62
C ARG A 290 -10.74 -2.12 9.37
N GLY A 291 -11.95 -2.24 8.82
CA GLY A 291 -12.16 -2.93 7.56
C GLY A 291 -11.92 -2.01 6.35
N LEU A 292 -12.89 -1.17 6.05
CA LEU A 292 -12.94 -0.27 4.90
C LEU A 292 -12.93 1.18 5.40
N GLY A 293 -11.86 1.92 5.12
CA GLY A 293 -11.66 3.25 5.66
C GLY A 293 -11.43 4.32 4.59
N ILE A 294 -12.15 5.45 4.71
CA ILE A 294 -11.85 6.69 4.02
C ILE A 294 -11.58 7.76 5.08
N GLN A 295 -10.38 8.28 5.09
CA GLN A 295 -9.95 9.34 5.99
C GLN A 295 -9.43 10.52 5.19
N ASN A 296 -10.32 11.36 4.67
CA ASN A 296 -9.88 12.56 3.96
C ASN A 296 -9.56 13.67 4.97
N ARG A 297 -8.32 14.13 5.00
CA ARG A 297 -7.85 15.12 5.99
C ARG A 297 -7.21 16.35 5.39
N ASP A 298 -7.05 16.37 4.08
CA ASP A 298 -6.48 17.47 3.33
C ASP A 298 -7.50 17.96 2.29
N GLU A 299 -7.15 18.95 1.52
CA GLU A 299 -8.05 19.65 0.59
C GLU A 299 -8.51 18.81 -0.62
N GLY A 300 -7.91 17.66 -0.86
CA GLY A 300 -8.25 16.78 -1.97
C GLY A 300 -9.63 16.12 -1.81
N THR A 301 -10.16 15.63 -2.90
CA THR A 301 -11.47 14.98 -2.95
C THR A 301 -11.36 13.48 -3.07
N VAL A 302 -12.36 12.75 -2.56
CA VAL A 302 -12.50 11.30 -2.76
C VAL A 302 -13.87 11.03 -3.33
N THR A 303 -13.93 10.54 -4.58
CA THR A 303 -15.20 10.32 -5.27
C THR A 303 -15.20 9.06 -6.11
N ASP A 304 -16.40 8.57 -6.45
CA ASP A 304 -16.57 7.44 -7.36
C ASP A 304 -15.79 6.18 -6.93
N VAL A 305 -15.99 5.79 -5.66
CA VAL A 305 -15.38 4.60 -5.06
C VAL A 305 -16.45 3.54 -4.81
N VAL A 306 -16.16 2.32 -5.21
CA VAL A 306 -17.02 1.16 -4.99
C VAL A 306 -16.30 0.11 -4.14
N PHE A 307 -16.95 -0.30 -3.06
CA PHE A 307 -16.59 -1.49 -2.28
C PHE A 307 -17.67 -2.53 -2.52
N SER A 308 -17.31 -3.71 -3.05
CA SER A 308 -18.29 -4.73 -3.39
C SER A 308 -17.84 -6.15 -3.04
N ASN A 309 -18.83 -7.00 -2.68
CA ASN A 309 -18.60 -8.42 -2.43
C ASN A 309 -17.50 -8.71 -1.40
N ILE A 310 -17.50 -7.99 -0.27
CA ILE A 310 -16.46 -8.10 0.76
C ILE A 310 -17.04 -8.73 2.03
N GLN A 311 -16.32 -9.75 2.54
CA GLN A 311 -16.55 -10.29 3.87
C GLN A 311 -15.47 -9.76 4.80
N LEU A 312 -15.86 -9.27 5.97
CA LEU A 312 -14.90 -8.70 6.91
C LEU A 312 -15.20 -9.05 8.37
N ASP A 313 -14.10 -9.15 9.13
CA ASP A 313 -14.09 -9.41 10.55
C ASP A 313 -13.18 -8.39 11.22
N CYS A 314 -13.76 -7.50 12.03
CA CYS A 314 -13.06 -6.42 12.71
C CYS A 314 -13.03 -6.61 14.21
N GLN A 315 -11.85 -6.42 14.80
CA GLN A 315 -11.62 -6.53 16.24
C GLN A 315 -10.72 -5.40 16.75
N LEU A 316 -10.94 -4.97 17.96
CA LEU A 316 -10.07 -4.00 18.62
C LEU A 316 -8.73 -4.66 18.99
N TRP A 317 -7.64 -4.07 18.50
CA TRP A 317 -6.30 -4.55 18.81
C TRP A 317 -5.62 -3.78 19.96
N SER A 318 -5.92 -2.50 20.07
CA SER A 318 -5.32 -1.62 21.07
C SER A 318 -6.20 -0.40 21.33
N ASP A 319 -6.26 0.04 22.59
CA ASP A 319 -7.01 1.23 22.95
C ASP A 319 -6.32 2.54 22.54
N VAL A 320 -5.04 2.49 22.24
CA VAL A 320 -4.23 3.68 21.87
C VAL A 320 -4.00 3.82 20.38
N TRP A 321 -4.12 2.73 19.60
CA TRP A 321 -3.93 2.77 18.17
C TRP A 321 -5.12 3.42 17.44
N TRP A 322 -4.90 3.76 16.17
CA TRP A 322 -5.94 4.35 15.32
C TRP A 322 -7.07 3.36 15.06
N GLY A 323 -8.31 3.84 15.22
CA GLY A 323 -9.49 3.02 15.00
C GLY A 323 -9.96 2.28 16.24
N LYS A 324 -11.20 1.85 16.19
CA LYS A 324 -11.91 1.19 17.29
C LYS A 324 -12.74 0.01 16.77
N ALA A 325 -12.20 -0.77 15.88
CA ALA A 325 -12.84 -1.92 15.24
C ALA A 325 -14.02 -1.55 14.32
N GLU A 326 -14.01 -0.36 13.71
CA GLU A 326 -15.08 0.01 12.80
C GLU A 326 -14.99 -0.78 11.47
N PRO A 327 -16.07 -1.45 11.04
CA PRO A 327 -16.04 -2.21 9.78
C PRO A 327 -16.03 -1.29 8.55
N ILE A 328 -16.73 -0.16 8.64
CA ILE A 328 -16.78 0.89 7.63
C ILE A 328 -16.60 2.24 8.33
N TYR A 329 -15.65 3.01 7.84
CA TYR A 329 -15.29 4.31 8.40
C TYR A 329 -15.06 5.30 7.26
N VAL A 330 -15.92 6.32 7.16
CA VAL A 330 -15.84 7.34 6.09
C VAL A 330 -15.83 8.72 6.72
N THR A 331 -14.74 9.45 6.53
CA THR A 331 -14.62 10.78 7.16
C THR A 331 -13.97 11.82 6.26
N SER A 332 -14.42 13.08 6.44
CA SER A 332 -13.73 14.25 5.97
C SER A 332 -13.64 15.28 7.10
N TYR A 333 -12.51 15.22 7.82
CA TYR A 333 -12.17 16.16 8.90
C TYR A 333 -10.78 16.75 8.64
N PRO A 334 -10.61 18.08 8.75
CA PRO A 334 -9.29 18.68 8.56
C PRO A 334 -8.33 18.24 9.64
N ARG A 335 -7.04 18.18 9.30
CA ARG A 335 -5.99 17.91 10.28
C ARG A 335 -6.03 18.95 11.39
N ALA A 336 -5.75 18.53 12.61
CA ALA A 336 -5.61 19.43 13.75
C ALA A 336 -4.46 20.40 13.52
N ASN A 337 -4.72 21.69 13.78
CA ASN A 337 -3.69 22.72 13.68
C ASN A 337 -2.63 22.56 14.77
N GLY A 338 -1.40 22.76 14.42
CA GLY A 338 -0.16 23.11 15.14
C GLY A 338 0.10 22.71 16.60
N ASN A 339 -0.91 22.41 17.37
CA ASN A 339 -0.78 22.00 18.76
C ASN A 339 -0.74 20.49 18.98
N HIS A 340 -1.00 19.72 17.95
CA HIS A 340 -0.92 18.27 17.98
C HIS A 340 0.48 17.83 17.56
N LYS A 341 1.09 16.92 18.30
CA LYS A 341 2.41 16.37 17.94
C LYS A 341 2.44 15.80 16.52
N ASP A 342 1.28 15.38 16.01
CA ASP A 342 1.11 14.84 14.68
C ASP A 342 0.80 15.90 13.61
N ALA A 343 0.41 17.11 13.96
CA ALA A 343 0.13 18.17 13.00
C ALA A 343 1.40 18.74 12.36
N ASN A 344 2.52 18.60 13.05
CA ASN A 344 3.81 19.06 12.54
C ASN A 344 4.47 18.08 11.56
N TRP A 345 3.93 16.89 11.43
CA TRP A 345 4.58 16.06 10.50
C TRP A 345 4.15 16.36 9.09
N ARG A 346 5.01 17.03 8.46
CA ARG A 346 5.23 16.67 7.11
C ARG A 346 4.61 17.55 6.07
N PHE A 347 4.24 18.75 6.51
CA PHE A 347 3.73 19.65 5.50
C PHE A 347 4.71 20.78 5.24
N PRO A 348 5.12 20.93 3.97
CA PRO A 348 5.87 22.12 3.56
C PRO A 348 5.19 23.40 4.03
N LYS A 349 5.95 24.43 4.30
CA LYS A 349 5.40 25.75 4.62
C LYS A 349 4.40 26.17 3.54
N GLY A 350 3.23 26.60 3.93
CA GLY A 350 2.20 27.09 3.02
C GLY A 350 1.01 26.13 2.80
N GLN A 351 0.95 25.04 3.56
CA GLN A 351 -0.23 24.18 3.56
C GLN A 351 -1.48 24.94 4.03
N ILE A 352 -2.62 24.57 3.45
CA ILE A 352 -3.92 25.16 3.80
C ILE A 352 -4.42 24.48 5.09
N GLU A 353 -4.15 25.13 6.22
CA GLU A 353 -4.62 24.65 7.51
C GLU A 353 -6.17 24.66 7.61
N GLY A 354 -6.71 23.61 8.24
CA GLY A 354 -8.13 23.54 8.58
C GLY A 354 -9.06 23.35 7.39
N LYS A 355 -8.59 22.88 6.24
CA LYS A 355 -9.42 22.53 5.09
C LYS A 355 -9.31 21.05 4.78
N CYS A 356 -10.47 20.45 4.51
CA CYS A 356 -10.57 19.14 3.90
C CYS A 356 -11.50 19.20 2.69
N GLY A 357 -11.27 18.33 1.72
CA GLY A 357 -12.10 18.23 0.53
C GLY A 357 -13.35 17.39 0.76
N GLU A 358 -14.11 17.17 -0.31
CA GLU A 358 -15.35 16.40 -0.31
C GLU A 358 -15.07 14.89 -0.41
N VAL A 359 -15.89 14.09 0.26
CA VAL A 359 -15.99 12.63 0.08
C VAL A 359 -17.41 12.34 -0.40
N SER A 360 -17.57 11.91 -1.64
CA SER A 360 -18.91 11.71 -2.19
C SER A 360 -18.99 10.60 -3.25
N ARG A 361 -20.19 10.13 -3.52
CA ARG A 361 -20.46 9.02 -4.47
C ARG A 361 -19.69 7.75 -4.12
N ILE A 362 -19.73 7.37 -2.84
CA ILE A 362 -19.14 6.14 -2.33
C ILE A 362 -20.23 5.09 -2.20
N ARG A 363 -19.99 3.92 -2.75
CA ARG A 363 -20.95 2.80 -2.71
C ARG A 363 -20.36 1.60 -1.98
N PHE A 364 -21.14 1.05 -1.06
CA PHE A 364 -20.89 -0.24 -0.41
C PHE A 364 -21.98 -1.21 -0.85
N THR A 365 -21.62 -2.32 -1.48
CA THR A 365 -22.59 -3.30 -2.03
C THR A 365 -22.18 -4.72 -1.65
N ASN A 366 -23.12 -5.53 -1.15
CA ASN A 366 -22.87 -6.91 -0.73
C ASN A 366 -21.72 -7.02 0.30
N ILE A 367 -21.79 -6.24 1.37
CA ILE A 367 -20.79 -6.27 2.46
C ILE A 367 -21.36 -7.05 3.65
N PHE A 368 -20.62 -8.04 4.14
CA PHE A 368 -20.96 -8.80 5.34
C PHE A 368 -19.85 -8.64 6.38
N ALA A 369 -20.19 -7.99 7.49
CA ALA A 369 -19.24 -7.68 8.56
C ALA A 369 -19.65 -8.34 9.88
N ASN A 370 -18.68 -9.01 10.52
CA ASN A 370 -18.67 -9.20 11.97
C ASN A 370 -17.73 -8.16 12.56
N SER A 371 -18.14 -7.43 13.59
CA SER A 371 -17.33 -6.34 14.11
C SER A 371 -17.57 -6.09 15.59
N GLU A 372 -16.53 -5.69 16.30
CA GLU A 372 -16.63 -5.26 17.70
C GLU A 372 -17.16 -3.83 17.83
N ASN A 373 -17.33 -3.09 16.72
CA ASN A 373 -17.93 -1.75 16.70
C ASN A 373 -18.87 -1.58 15.50
N GLY A 374 -19.63 -0.49 15.47
CA GLY A 374 -20.48 -0.09 14.35
C GLY A 374 -19.72 0.67 13.26
N CYS A 375 -20.44 1.05 12.20
CA CYS A 375 -19.94 1.93 11.14
C CYS A 375 -19.93 3.39 11.63
N PHE A 376 -19.04 4.19 11.03
CA PHE A 376 -18.99 5.63 11.27
C PHE A 376 -18.86 6.40 9.96
N ILE A 377 -19.72 7.42 9.80
CA ILE A 377 -19.63 8.39 8.69
C ILE A 377 -19.66 9.79 9.27
N GLY A 378 -18.69 10.64 8.94
CA GLY A 378 -18.66 11.98 9.50
C GLY A 378 -17.88 13.01 8.70
N GLY A 379 -18.36 14.24 8.75
CA GLY A 379 -17.72 15.43 8.19
C GLY A 379 -17.63 16.56 9.20
N ASP A 380 -16.68 17.48 9.00
CA ASP A 380 -16.53 18.66 9.86
C ASP A 380 -17.70 19.65 9.73
N VAL A 381 -18.32 19.68 8.56
CA VAL A 381 -19.50 20.46 8.23
C VAL A 381 -20.42 19.67 7.31
N GLU A 382 -21.70 20.06 7.31
CA GLU A 382 -22.70 19.49 6.41
C GLU A 382 -22.26 19.59 4.93
N GLY A 383 -22.45 18.52 4.16
CA GLY A 383 -22.12 18.42 2.75
C GLY A 383 -20.67 18.06 2.41
N LYS A 384 -19.80 17.87 3.40
CA LYS A 384 -18.43 17.35 3.15
C LYS A 384 -18.40 15.85 2.90
N VAL A 385 -19.31 15.12 3.50
CA VAL A 385 -19.51 13.69 3.25
C VAL A 385 -20.94 13.51 2.76
N ASP A 386 -21.12 13.19 1.49
CA ASP A 386 -22.41 13.17 0.81
C ASP A 386 -22.52 11.99 -0.17
N LYS A 387 -23.76 11.58 -0.51
CA LYS A 387 -24.03 10.49 -1.47
C LYS A 387 -23.32 9.18 -1.14
N ILE A 388 -23.33 8.81 0.13
CA ILE A 388 -22.86 7.51 0.58
C ILE A 388 -24.03 6.53 0.48
N SER A 389 -23.84 5.39 -0.17
CA SER A 389 -24.91 4.39 -0.34
C SER A 389 -24.50 3.01 0.13
N PHE A 390 -25.43 2.33 0.80
CA PHE A 390 -25.33 0.95 1.28
C PHE A 390 -26.40 0.11 0.62
N ASP A 391 -26.00 -0.90 -0.13
CA ASP A 391 -26.88 -1.86 -0.81
C ASP A 391 -26.51 -3.28 -0.36
N ASN A 392 -27.46 -3.99 0.27
CA ASN A 392 -27.23 -5.31 0.85
C ASN A 392 -26.00 -5.35 1.79
N VAL A 393 -25.89 -4.38 2.70
CA VAL A 393 -24.83 -4.32 3.70
C VAL A 393 -25.37 -4.82 5.04
N ARG A 394 -24.66 -5.76 5.65
CA ARG A 394 -25.03 -6.35 6.95
C ARG A 394 -23.84 -6.27 7.91
N VAL A 395 -24.06 -5.63 9.03
CA VAL A 395 -23.10 -5.54 10.11
C VAL A 395 -23.67 -6.23 11.35
N ARG A 396 -22.95 -7.24 11.83
CA ARG A 396 -23.24 -7.94 13.05
C ARG A 396 -22.23 -7.51 14.12
N LEU A 397 -22.74 -6.89 15.17
CA LEU A 397 -21.92 -6.58 16.35
C LEU A 397 -21.59 -7.89 17.09
N VAL A 398 -20.29 -8.14 17.27
CA VAL A 398 -19.73 -9.32 17.95
C VAL A 398 -18.66 -8.83 18.93
N GLY A 399 -18.49 -9.50 20.04
CA GLY A 399 -17.46 -9.08 20.99
C GLY A 399 -17.98 -9.05 22.42
N PRO A 400 -17.15 -8.58 23.36
CA PRO A 400 -17.57 -8.45 24.75
C PRO A 400 -18.72 -7.46 24.86
N ARG A 401 -19.65 -7.71 25.80
CA ARG A 401 -20.68 -6.71 26.09
C ARG A 401 -20.02 -5.46 26.64
N VAL A 402 -20.34 -4.34 26.04
CA VAL A 402 -19.88 -3.01 26.45
C VAL A 402 -21.09 -2.12 26.78
N ASP A 403 -20.91 -1.14 27.65
CA ASP A 403 -21.96 -0.16 27.93
C ASP A 403 -22.00 0.96 26.87
N LYS A 404 -20.87 1.19 26.23
CA LYS A 404 -20.68 2.28 25.25
C LYS A 404 -19.76 1.84 24.12
N TYR A 405 -20.06 2.31 22.92
CA TYR A 405 -19.20 2.22 21.76
C TYR A 405 -18.47 3.56 21.53
N VAL A 406 -17.22 3.48 21.12
CA VAL A 406 -16.36 4.63 20.90
C VAL A 406 -15.91 4.67 19.46
N PHE A 407 -16.03 5.83 18.81
CA PHE A 407 -15.57 6.07 17.44
C PHE A 407 -14.42 7.08 17.45
N ASP A 408 -13.34 6.77 16.77
CA ASP A 408 -12.11 7.54 16.81
C ASP A 408 -12.07 8.60 15.71
N LYS A 409 -12.07 9.86 16.08
CA LYS A 409 -11.96 11.00 15.16
C LYS A 409 -10.54 11.58 15.09
N ARG A 410 -9.59 10.99 15.80
CA ARG A 410 -8.22 11.52 15.85
C ARG A 410 -7.45 11.29 14.54
N PRO A 411 -6.49 12.12 14.18
CA PRO A 411 -6.32 13.50 14.61
C PRO A 411 -7.16 14.46 13.78
N CYS A 412 -8.09 15.12 14.38
CA CYS A 412 -8.85 16.19 13.76
C CYS A 412 -8.92 17.39 14.72
N LYS A 413 -9.44 18.53 14.22
CA LYS A 413 -9.48 19.79 14.96
C LYS A 413 -10.11 19.65 16.36
N ASP A 414 -11.12 18.82 16.49
CA ASP A 414 -11.83 18.61 17.75
C ASP A 414 -11.26 17.45 18.57
N ASP A 415 -10.21 16.83 18.07
CA ASP A 415 -9.37 15.80 18.67
C ASP A 415 -10.11 14.89 19.65
N GLY A 416 -11.09 14.14 19.13
CA GLY A 416 -12.00 13.48 20.03
C GLY A 416 -12.50 12.13 19.59
N PHE A 417 -13.36 11.67 20.47
CA PHE A 417 -14.11 10.45 20.27
C PHE A 417 -15.60 10.78 20.29
N ILE A 418 -16.36 10.10 19.44
CA ILE A 418 -17.81 10.03 19.61
C ILE A 418 -18.09 8.81 20.47
N VAL A 419 -18.95 8.98 21.47
CA VAL A 419 -19.34 7.94 22.42
C VAL A 419 -20.84 7.74 22.36
N VAL A 420 -21.27 6.54 22.01
CA VAL A 420 -22.67 6.17 21.85
C VAL A 420 -23.03 5.05 22.82
N SER A 421 -24.23 5.06 23.41
CA SER A 421 -24.66 3.98 24.29
C SER A 421 -24.86 2.68 23.50
N ALA A 422 -24.53 1.55 24.12
CA ALA A 422 -24.73 0.25 23.50
C ALA A 422 -26.22 0.02 23.15
N LYS A 423 -27.13 0.45 24.03
CA LYS A 423 -28.57 0.33 23.78
C LYS A 423 -29.01 1.05 22.51
N GLU A 424 -28.44 2.22 22.23
CA GLU A 424 -28.76 2.99 21.04
C GLU A 424 -28.24 2.30 19.78
N LEU A 425 -26.96 1.95 19.74
CA LEU A 425 -26.33 1.34 18.56
C LEU A 425 -26.89 -0.06 18.27
N GLU A 426 -27.08 -0.89 19.30
CA GLU A 426 -27.58 -2.27 19.15
C GLU A 426 -29.07 -2.35 18.82
N SER A 427 -29.85 -1.31 19.12
CA SER A 427 -31.25 -1.24 18.75
C SER A 427 -31.51 -0.71 17.33
N ALA A 428 -30.49 -0.18 16.68
CA ALA A 428 -30.59 0.30 15.32
C ALA A 428 -30.71 -0.87 14.32
N ASN A 429 -31.51 -0.70 13.29
CA ASN A 429 -31.57 -1.68 12.20
C ASN A 429 -30.26 -1.86 11.47
N PHE A 430 -29.46 -0.79 11.43
CA PHE A 430 -28.11 -0.77 10.91
C PHE A 430 -27.22 -0.03 11.92
N PRO A 431 -26.18 -0.68 12.49
CA PRO A 431 -25.37 -0.10 13.54
C PRO A 431 -24.37 0.92 12.95
N ILE A 432 -24.85 2.13 12.72
CA ILE A 432 -24.09 3.25 12.16
C ILE A 432 -24.28 4.50 12.99
N VAL A 433 -23.22 5.28 13.10
CA VAL A 433 -23.23 6.63 13.70
C VAL A 433 -22.82 7.63 12.63
N THR A 434 -23.56 8.74 12.55
CA THR A 434 -23.29 9.81 11.59
C THR A 434 -23.06 11.15 12.29
N GLU A 435 -22.22 11.99 11.70
CA GLU A 435 -22.01 13.38 12.12
C GLU A 435 -21.87 14.26 10.88
N ASN A 436 -22.83 15.20 10.70
CA ASN A 436 -22.89 16.08 9.52
C ASN A 436 -22.79 15.32 8.18
N ALA A 437 -23.36 14.14 8.11
CA ALA A 437 -23.33 13.28 6.94
C ALA A 437 -24.61 12.46 6.84
N ASP A 438 -25.09 12.23 5.63
CA ASP A 438 -26.24 11.40 5.31
C ASP A 438 -25.84 10.19 4.47
N PHE A 439 -26.66 9.16 4.54
CA PHE A 439 -26.50 7.94 3.74
C PHE A 439 -27.85 7.41 3.26
N THR A 440 -27.83 6.63 2.20
CA THR A 440 -28.96 5.81 1.75
C THR A 440 -28.68 4.34 2.00
N GLN A 441 -29.70 3.60 2.39
CA GLN A 441 -29.63 2.16 2.59
C GLN A 441 -30.82 1.50 1.90
N ASP A 442 -30.53 0.56 1.00
CA ASP A 442 -31.50 -0.32 0.31
C ASP A 442 -31.40 -1.75 0.80
#